data_faf6c0fa1a8b051e3c42626dd1d159d4
#
_entry.id   faf6c0fa1a8b051e3c42626dd1d159d4
#
_cell.length_a   1.000
_cell.length_b   1.000
_cell.length_c   1.000
_cell.angle_alpha   90.00
_cell.angle_beta   90.00
_cell.angle_gamma   90.00
#
_symmetry.space_group_name_H-M   'P 1'
#
loop_
_entity.id
_entity.type
_entity.pdbx_description
1 polymer ?
#
loop_
_entity_poly.entity_id
_entity_poly.type
_entity_poly.pdbx_seq_one_letter_code
_entity_poly.pdbx_strand_id
1 'polypeptide(L)'
;MSINKVLISGNLTRDPEHRNTAGGVNILSFGVAVNDRRRNANGEWEDYPNYIDCTMFGARAESLSRILTKGMKVAIEGKLRWSQWERDGQKRSKIEVVVDEIELMSRSNNTEAVSSNYAPAMPAPVVDTSSSIYDEDIPF
;
A
#
# COMPACT_ATOMS: atom_id res chain seq x y z
N MET A 1 -26.82 -8.95 5.78
CA MET A 1 -25.66 -8.23 5.23
C MET A 1 -24.50 -8.24 6.18
N SER A 2 -23.32 -8.32 5.63
CA SER A 2 -22.12 -8.36 6.45
C SER A 2 -21.17 -7.24 6.06
N ILE A 3 -20.37 -6.80 7.01
CA ILE A 3 -19.33 -5.83 6.76
C ILE A 3 -18.10 -6.58 6.28
N ASN A 4 -17.57 -6.16 5.15
CA ASN A 4 -16.34 -6.75 4.62
C ASN A 4 -15.49 -5.60 4.06
N LYS A 5 -14.58 -5.13 4.87
CA LYS A 5 -13.78 -3.95 4.54
C LYS A 5 -12.37 -4.12 5.08
N VAL A 6 -11.41 -3.82 4.25
CA VAL A 6 -10.00 -3.90 4.62
C VAL A 6 -9.33 -2.57 4.32
N LEU A 7 -8.60 -2.08 5.30
CA LEU A 7 -7.77 -0.89 5.16
C LEU A 7 -6.39 -1.24 5.69
N ILE A 8 -5.41 -1.24 4.82
CA ILE A 8 -4.04 -1.55 5.22
C ILE A 8 -3.06 -0.64 4.50
N SER A 9 -1.90 -0.48 5.10
CA SER A 9 -0.78 0.19 4.46
C SER A 9 0.47 -0.63 4.70
N GLY A 10 1.37 -0.61 3.76
CA GLY A 10 2.59 -1.38 3.87
C GLY A 10 3.42 -1.28 2.61
N ASN A 11 4.43 -2.12 2.52
CA ASN A 11 5.34 -2.08 1.40
C ASN A 11 5.19 -3.33 0.54
N LEU A 12 5.32 -3.16 -0.77
CA LEU A 12 5.26 -4.29 -1.67
C LEU A 12 6.43 -5.23 -1.41
N THR A 13 6.14 -6.52 -1.33
CA THR A 13 7.16 -7.52 -1.04
C THR A 13 7.87 -8.01 -2.28
N ARG A 14 7.27 -7.80 -3.43
CA ARG A 14 7.82 -8.22 -4.72
C ARG A 14 7.20 -7.37 -5.81
N ASP A 15 7.77 -7.45 -6.99
CA ASP A 15 7.17 -6.79 -8.14
C ASP A 15 5.84 -7.46 -8.45
N PRO A 16 4.81 -6.68 -8.78
CA PRO A 16 3.50 -7.25 -9.07
C PRO A 16 3.52 -8.11 -10.33
N GLU A 17 2.65 -9.10 -10.33
CA GLU A 17 2.45 -9.94 -11.51
C GLU A 17 1.20 -9.49 -12.23
N HIS A 18 1.35 -9.16 -13.48
CA HIS A 18 0.24 -8.78 -14.33
C HIS A 18 -0.09 -9.89 -15.29
N ARG A 19 -1.36 -10.21 -15.40
CA ARG A 19 -1.80 -11.23 -16.34
C ARG A 19 -3.21 -10.89 -16.84
N ASN A 20 -3.57 -11.50 -17.95
CA ASN A 20 -4.90 -11.36 -18.52
C ASN A 20 -5.59 -12.70 -18.50
N THR A 21 -6.90 -12.65 -18.23
CA THR A 21 -7.70 -13.87 -18.35
C THR A 21 -8.08 -14.09 -19.81
N ALA A 22 -8.63 -15.26 -20.09
CA ALA A 22 -9.10 -15.57 -21.44
C ALA A 22 -10.17 -14.60 -21.89
N GLY A 23 -10.91 -14.03 -20.96
CA GLY A 23 -11.94 -13.04 -21.30
C GLY A 23 -11.41 -11.63 -21.43
N GLY A 24 -10.11 -11.41 -21.32
CA GLY A 24 -9.52 -10.10 -21.48
C GLY A 24 -9.50 -9.24 -20.24
N VAL A 25 -9.75 -9.81 -19.09
CA VAL A 25 -9.71 -9.06 -17.83
C VAL A 25 -8.29 -8.98 -17.32
N ASN A 26 -7.86 -7.77 -17.00
CA ASN A 26 -6.53 -7.56 -16.39
C ASN A 26 -6.55 -7.94 -14.92
N ILE A 27 -5.56 -8.68 -14.50
CA ILE A 27 -5.39 -9.07 -13.10
C ILE A 27 -4.00 -8.71 -12.65
N LEU A 28 -3.92 -8.00 -11.54
CA LEU A 28 -2.64 -7.65 -10.92
C LEU A 28 -2.56 -8.28 -9.55
N SER A 29 -1.55 -9.11 -9.32
CA SER A 29 -1.34 -9.78 -8.05
C SER A 29 -0.06 -9.28 -7.40
N PHE A 30 -0.13 -8.97 -6.13
CA PHE A 30 1.04 -8.49 -5.40
C PHE A 30 0.91 -8.81 -3.93
N GLY A 31 2.03 -8.73 -3.23
CA GLY A 31 2.05 -8.94 -1.80
C GLY A 31 2.43 -7.66 -1.09
N VAL A 32 1.85 -7.46 0.08
CA VAL A 32 2.13 -6.29 0.89
C VAL A 32 2.54 -6.74 2.27
N ALA A 33 3.64 -6.19 2.77
CA ALA A 33 4.08 -6.44 4.14
C ALA A 33 3.55 -5.31 5.00
N VAL A 34 2.66 -5.66 5.90
CA VAL A 34 2.09 -4.72 6.85
C VAL A 34 2.83 -4.93 8.16
N ASN A 35 3.64 -3.97 8.52
CA ASN A 35 4.47 -4.09 9.72
C ASN A 35 3.70 -3.82 10.98
N ASP A 36 3.88 -4.70 11.92
CA ASP A 36 3.35 -4.55 13.25
C ASP A 36 4.52 -4.56 14.21
N ARG A 37 4.31 -4.14 15.43
CA ARG A 37 5.35 -4.18 16.45
C ARG A 37 4.86 -5.00 17.62
N ARG A 38 5.69 -5.91 18.05
CA ARG A 38 5.34 -6.80 19.13
C ARG A 38 6.45 -6.83 20.17
N ARG A 39 6.06 -7.06 21.42
CA ARG A 39 7.04 -7.26 22.46
C ARG A 39 7.41 -8.74 22.51
N ASN A 40 8.69 -9.00 22.52
CA ASN A 40 9.14 -10.39 22.63
C ASN A 40 9.22 -10.81 24.10
N ALA A 41 9.65 -12.03 24.34
CA ALA A 41 9.72 -12.58 25.68
C ALA A 41 10.68 -11.80 26.58
N ASN A 42 11.64 -11.14 25.99
CA ASN A 42 12.63 -10.34 26.75
C ASN A 42 12.14 -8.93 27.01
N GLY A 43 10.94 -8.59 26.58
CA GLY A 43 10.40 -7.25 26.79
C GLY A 43 10.84 -6.24 25.76
N GLU A 44 11.54 -6.66 24.75
CA GLU A 44 12.00 -5.78 23.68
C GLU A 44 10.98 -5.69 22.54
N TRP A 45 10.95 -4.54 21.90
CA TRP A 45 10.07 -4.35 20.76
C TRP A 45 10.75 -4.84 19.50
N GLU A 46 10.02 -5.60 18.70
CA GLU A 46 10.53 -6.07 17.43
C GLU A 46 9.45 -5.95 16.36
N ASP A 47 9.89 -5.86 15.12
CA ASP A 47 8.99 -5.76 14.00
C ASP A 47 8.42 -7.12 13.67
N TYR A 48 7.13 -7.13 13.37
CA TYR A 48 6.44 -8.33 12.98
C TYR A 48 5.67 -8.09 11.69
N PRO A 49 6.19 -8.51 10.55
CA PRO A 49 5.52 -8.24 9.28
C PRO A 49 4.38 -9.23 9.05
N ASN A 50 3.26 -8.69 8.60
CA ASN A 50 2.14 -9.50 8.15
C ASN A 50 2.14 -9.46 6.63
N TYR A 51 2.24 -10.62 6.01
CA TYR A 51 2.30 -10.71 4.56
C TYR A 51 0.91 -10.95 4.02
N ILE A 52 0.41 -10.00 3.27
CA ILE A 52 -0.96 -10.00 2.78
C ILE A 52 -0.96 -10.09 1.26
N ASP A 53 -1.66 -11.08 0.72
CA ASP A 53 -1.82 -11.21 -0.72
C ASP A 53 -2.94 -10.32 -1.18
N CYS A 54 -2.69 -9.57 -2.25
CA CYS A 54 -3.64 -8.63 -2.80
C CYS A 54 -3.83 -8.87 -4.29
N THR A 55 -5.03 -8.63 -4.76
CA THR A 55 -5.36 -8.79 -6.17
C THR A 55 -6.22 -7.63 -6.62
N MET A 56 -5.91 -7.09 -7.80
CA MET A 56 -6.68 -6.00 -8.38
C MET A 56 -7.11 -6.40 -9.78
N PHE A 57 -8.31 -6.02 -10.15
CA PHE A 57 -8.89 -6.36 -11.45
C PHE A 57 -9.20 -5.11 -12.25
N GLY A 58 -9.16 -5.23 -13.55
CA GLY A 58 -9.63 -4.20 -14.46
C GLY A 58 -8.55 -3.32 -15.05
N ALA A 59 -8.97 -2.24 -15.67
CA ALA A 59 -8.04 -1.33 -16.35
C ALA A 59 -7.00 -0.73 -15.43
N ARG A 60 -7.37 -0.48 -14.19
CA ARG A 60 -6.42 0.08 -13.23
C ARG A 60 -5.29 -0.90 -12.91
N ALA A 61 -5.60 -2.19 -12.97
CA ALA A 61 -4.57 -3.20 -12.76
C ALA A 61 -3.48 -3.09 -13.81
N GLU A 62 -3.87 -2.85 -15.04
CA GLU A 62 -2.89 -2.69 -16.10
C GLU A 62 -2.04 -1.43 -15.89
N SER A 63 -2.68 -0.33 -15.58
CA SER A 63 -1.95 0.92 -15.35
C SER A 63 -0.97 0.79 -14.21
N LEU A 64 -1.41 0.21 -13.12
CA LEU A 64 -0.58 0.09 -11.92
C LEU A 64 0.53 -0.93 -12.08
N SER A 65 0.37 -1.89 -12.99
CA SER A 65 1.43 -2.87 -13.24
C SER A 65 2.72 -2.22 -13.71
N ARG A 66 2.61 -1.04 -14.32
CA ARG A 66 3.77 -0.32 -14.82
C ARG A 66 4.39 0.62 -13.79
N ILE A 67 3.67 0.86 -12.73
CA ILE A 67 4.09 1.83 -11.70
C ILE A 67 4.59 1.14 -10.45
N LEU A 68 3.89 0.11 -10.02
CA LEU A 68 4.21 -0.56 -8.76
C LEU A 68 5.48 -1.38 -8.87
N THR A 69 6.34 -1.24 -7.89
CA THR A 69 7.57 -2.01 -7.81
C THR A 69 7.81 -2.47 -6.38
N LYS A 70 8.66 -3.48 -6.24
CA LYS A 70 9.02 -4.01 -4.93
C LYS A 70 9.54 -2.90 -4.02
N GLY A 71 9.11 -2.92 -2.79
CA GLY A 71 9.56 -1.96 -1.79
C GLY A 71 8.73 -0.70 -1.71
N MET A 72 7.87 -0.46 -2.68
CA MET A 72 7.06 0.74 -2.71
C MET A 72 6.00 0.71 -1.61
N LYS A 73 5.78 1.84 -0.97
CA LYS A 73 4.79 1.93 0.10
C LYS A 73 3.44 2.33 -0.47
N VAL A 74 2.42 1.60 -0.06
CA VAL A 74 1.06 1.83 -0.58
C VAL A 74 0.04 1.76 0.55
N ALA A 75 -1.09 2.41 0.32
CA ALA A 75 -2.26 2.28 1.18
C ALA A 75 -3.36 1.64 0.34
N ILE A 76 -4.03 0.68 0.91
CA ILE A 76 -5.00 -0.14 0.17
C ILE A 76 -6.32 -0.17 0.90
N GLU A 77 -7.38 -0.04 0.12
CA GLU A 77 -8.74 -0.23 0.58
C GLU A 77 -9.35 -1.34 -0.27
N GLY A 78 -9.99 -2.28 0.37
CA GLY A 78 -10.59 -3.38 -0.36
C GLY A 78 -11.44 -4.25 0.53
N LYS A 79 -11.60 -5.48 0.13
CA LYS A 79 -12.39 -6.45 0.87
C LYS A 79 -11.69 -7.80 0.83
N LEU A 80 -12.03 -8.64 1.80
CA LEU A 80 -11.50 -10.00 1.85
C LEU A 80 -12.28 -10.88 0.92
N ARG A 81 -11.60 -11.79 0.28
CA ARG A 81 -12.24 -12.82 -0.53
C ARG A 81 -11.62 -14.16 -0.21
N TRP A 82 -12.47 -15.11 0.10
CA TRP A 82 -12.05 -16.49 0.33
C TRP A 82 -12.28 -17.26 -0.96
N SER A 83 -11.30 -18.06 -1.33
CA SER A 83 -11.44 -18.95 -2.49
C SER A 83 -10.93 -20.31 -2.12
N GLN A 84 -11.48 -21.31 -2.79
CA GLN A 84 -11.11 -22.69 -2.57
C GLN A 84 -10.92 -23.36 -3.92
N TRP A 85 -9.92 -24.19 -4.01
CA TRP A 85 -9.65 -24.96 -5.22
C TRP A 85 -9.11 -26.31 -4.81
N GLU A 86 -9.11 -27.23 -5.76
CA GLU A 86 -8.60 -28.56 -5.55
C GLU A 86 -7.39 -28.77 -6.43
N ARG A 87 -6.34 -29.31 -5.86
CA ARG A 87 -5.11 -29.57 -6.57
C ARG A 87 -4.54 -30.88 -6.08
N ASP A 88 -4.29 -31.80 -7.00
CA ASP A 88 -3.75 -33.12 -6.71
C ASP A 88 -4.59 -33.86 -5.66
N GLY A 89 -5.89 -33.70 -5.74
CA GLY A 89 -6.80 -34.36 -4.82
C GLY A 89 -6.92 -33.70 -3.46
N GLN A 90 -6.22 -32.60 -3.25
CA GLN A 90 -6.26 -31.88 -1.97
C GLN A 90 -6.99 -30.56 -2.13
N LYS A 91 -7.87 -30.29 -1.18
CA LYS A 91 -8.57 -29.02 -1.16
C LYS A 91 -7.68 -27.97 -0.51
N ARG A 92 -7.57 -26.83 -1.20
CA ARG A 92 -6.80 -25.72 -0.69
C ARG A 92 -7.66 -24.47 -0.66
N SER A 93 -7.39 -23.60 0.27
CA SER A 93 -8.13 -22.37 0.41
C SER A 93 -7.17 -21.21 0.59
N LYS A 94 -7.67 -20.03 0.31
CA LYS A 94 -6.88 -18.83 0.40
C LYS A 94 -7.78 -17.65 0.69
N ILE A 95 -7.30 -16.76 1.55
CA ILE A 95 -7.95 -15.47 1.77
C ILE A 95 -7.02 -14.41 1.20
N GLU A 96 -7.56 -13.53 0.40
CA GLU A 96 -6.80 -12.44 -0.17
C GLU A 96 -7.60 -11.16 -0.13
N VAL A 97 -6.93 -10.05 -0.34
CA VAL A 97 -7.58 -8.75 -0.39
C VAL A 97 -7.85 -8.41 -1.85
N VAL A 98 -9.12 -8.18 -2.17
CA VAL A 98 -9.48 -7.65 -3.48
C VAL A 98 -9.45 -6.15 -3.36
N VAL A 99 -8.54 -5.53 -4.08
CA VAL A 99 -8.25 -4.11 -3.93
C VAL A 99 -9.26 -3.27 -4.69
N ASP A 100 -9.93 -2.36 -3.99
CA ASP A 100 -10.84 -1.40 -4.60
C ASP A 100 -10.12 -0.10 -4.92
N GLU A 101 -9.30 0.36 -3.98
CA GLU A 101 -8.52 1.57 -4.15
C GLU A 101 -7.10 1.36 -3.64
N ILE A 102 -6.16 1.97 -4.32
CA ILE A 102 -4.77 1.93 -3.89
C ILE A 102 -4.17 3.31 -4.05
N GLU A 103 -3.42 3.72 -3.06
CA GLU A 103 -2.75 5.01 -3.08
C GLU A 103 -1.26 4.80 -2.86
N LEU A 104 -0.48 5.43 -3.71
CA LEU A 104 0.97 5.32 -3.63
C LEU A 104 1.48 6.32 -2.63
N MET A 105 2.21 5.83 -1.65
CA MET A 105 2.74 6.67 -0.57
C MET A 105 4.24 6.86 -0.67
N SER A 106 4.90 6.08 -1.50
CA SER A 106 6.34 6.20 -1.68
C SER A 106 6.66 7.37 -2.58
N ARG A 107 7.72 8.06 -2.24
CA ARG A 107 8.20 9.12 -3.10
C ARG A 107 9.12 8.55 -4.15
N SER A 108 8.97 9.03 -5.36
CA SER A 108 9.86 8.63 -6.43
C SER A 108 11.13 9.49 -6.36
N ASN A 109 12.15 9.07 -7.05
CA ASN A 109 13.37 9.86 -7.14
C ASN A 109 13.10 11.22 -7.78
N ASN A 110 12.18 11.25 -8.69
CA ASN A 110 11.81 12.50 -9.34
C ASN A 110 11.22 13.47 -8.35
N THR A 111 10.41 12.96 -7.45
CA THR A 111 9.79 13.79 -6.44
C THR A 111 10.85 14.39 -5.53
N GLU A 112 11.85 13.62 -5.20
CA GLU A 112 12.92 14.12 -4.38
C GLU A 112 13.67 15.25 -5.07
N ALA A 113 13.94 15.07 -6.34
CA ALA A 113 14.61 16.11 -7.10
C ALA A 113 13.81 17.38 -7.14
N VAL A 114 12.52 17.25 -7.31
CA VAL A 114 11.64 18.41 -7.33
C VAL A 114 11.65 19.08 -5.98
N SER A 115 11.59 18.31 -4.95
CA SER A 115 11.62 18.85 -3.60
C SER A 115 12.90 19.63 -3.36
N SER A 116 14.00 19.13 -3.85
CA SER A 116 15.26 19.81 -3.70
C SER A 116 15.25 21.18 -4.37
N ASN A 117 14.61 21.25 -5.50
CA ASN A 117 14.53 22.51 -6.23
C ASN A 117 13.65 23.52 -5.51
N TYR A 118 12.64 23.03 -4.86
CA TYR A 118 11.74 23.92 -4.16
C TYR A 118 12.31 24.42 -2.85
N ALA A 119 13.04 23.58 -2.20
CA ALA A 119 13.55 23.91 -0.90
C ALA A 119 14.21 25.29 -0.83
N PRO A 120 15.08 25.60 -1.76
CA PRO A 120 15.70 26.93 -1.72
C PRO A 120 14.74 28.02 -2.15
N ALA A 121 13.81 27.66 -2.99
CA ALA A 121 12.88 28.65 -3.49
C ALA A 121 11.82 29.01 -2.47
N MET A 122 11.63 28.16 -1.51
CA MET A 122 10.65 28.39 -0.50
C MET A 122 11.29 28.99 0.71
N PRO A 123 11.70 30.11 0.62
CA PRO A 123 12.41 30.72 1.70
C PRO A 123 11.63 30.57 2.92
N ALA A 124 12.10 29.78 3.63
CA ALA A 124 11.55 29.52 4.88
C ALA A 124 11.02 30.72 5.62
N PRO A 125 11.57 31.85 5.45
CA PRO A 125 11.15 32.99 6.24
C PRO A 125 9.67 33.24 6.21
N VAL A 126 9.13 33.12 5.06
CA VAL A 126 7.70 33.39 4.90
C VAL A 126 6.87 32.38 5.63
N VAL A 127 7.29 31.16 5.51
CA VAL A 127 6.57 30.07 6.12
C VAL A 127 6.62 30.15 7.64
N ASP A 128 7.76 30.51 8.13
CA ASP A 128 7.93 30.57 9.56
C ASP A 128 6.99 31.52 10.22
N THR A 129 6.81 32.65 9.61
CA THR A 129 5.92 33.65 10.15
C THR A 129 4.50 33.12 10.19
N SER A 130 4.12 32.46 9.14
CA SER A 130 2.79 31.92 9.09
C SER A 130 2.57 30.83 10.10
N SER A 131 3.58 30.05 10.28
CA SER A 131 3.48 28.94 11.22
C SER A 131 3.20 29.40 12.61
N SER A 132 3.89 30.42 13.04
CA SER A 132 3.69 30.87 14.39
C SER A 132 2.30 31.40 14.62
N ILE A 133 1.73 31.98 13.60
CA ILE A 133 0.38 32.48 13.72
C ILE A 133 -0.60 31.33 13.82
N TYR A 134 -0.37 30.35 13.04
CA TYR A 134 -1.27 29.20 13.03
C TYR A 134 -1.25 28.45 14.35
N ASP A 135 -0.11 28.38 14.93
CA ASP A 135 0.01 27.69 16.20
C ASP A 135 -0.87 28.30 17.26
N GLU A 136 -1.02 29.59 17.19
CA GLU A 136 -1.88 30.29 18.12
C GLU A 136 -3.34 30.08 17.83
N ASP A 137 -3.65 30.01 16.57
CA ASP A 137 -5.02 29.92 16.14
C ASP A 137 -5.62 28.56 16.34
N ILE A 138 -4.80 27.58 16.59
CA ILE A 138 -5.31 26.22 16.70
C ILE A 138 -5.01 25.69 18.08
N PRO A 139 -5.74 26.14 19.03
CA PRO A 139 -5.51 25.73 20.41
C PRO A 139 -6.26 24.47 20.77
N PHE A 140 -6.42 23.60 19.93
CA PHE A 140 -7.06 22.36 20.31
C PHE A 140 -6.02 21.24 20.41
#